data_70f952694bc48277ed9b807593e11f1d
#
_entry.id   70f952694bc48277ed9b807593e11f1d
#
_cell.length_a   1.000
_cell.length_b   1.000
_cell.length_c   1.000
_cell.angle_alpha   90.00
_cell.angle_beta   90.00
_cell.angle_gamma   90.00
#
_symmetry.space_group_name_H-M   'P 1'
#
loop_
_entity.id
_entity.type
_entity.pdbx_description
1 polymer ?
#
loop_
_entity_poly.entity_id
_entity_poly.type
_entity_poly.pdbx_seq_one_letter_code
_entity_poly.pdbx_strand_id
1 'polypeptide(L)'
;MSSKLEILNALKLSALINHPMPSIDVAPRRDNLIGQFETNLNTVAGTLHKEGGLIALQAKVDELIAQGLQVISLVDGVTANREVPPTAHELKDIDYAVIPGDIGVAENGAIWVNNKNLGHRVTPFICENLILALPANKIVPNMHQAAKEITLDVGEFGVFIAGPSKTADIEQALVVGAHGACSLNVYLL
;
A
#
# COMPACT_ATOMS: atom_id res chain seq x y z
N MET A 1 -4.84 -10.15 44.00
CA MET A 1 -3.98 -10.21 42.78
C MET A 1 -4.64 -9.37 41.71
N SER A 2 -3.86 -8.71 40.83
CA SER A 2 -4.45 -7.87 39.77
C SER A 2 -5.10 -8.78 38.73
N SER A 3 -6.35 -8.49 38.30
CA SER A 3 -7.07 -9.22 37.24
C SER A 3 -6.27 -9.37 35.96
N LYS A 4 -5.37 -8.41 35.67
CA LYS A 4 -4.40 -8.48 34.55
C LYS A 4 -3.46 -9.68 34.67
N LEU A 5 -2.92 -9.95 35.86
CA LEU A 5 -2.02 -11.08 36.09
C LEU A 5 -2.75 -12.42 35.97
N GLU A 6 -4.00 -12.51 36.40
CA GLU A 6 -4.83 -13.71 36.25
C GLU A 6 -5.11 -14.01 34.77
N ILE A 7 -5.48 -12.98 34.00
CA ILE A 7 -5.71 -13.12 32.54
C ILE A 7 -4.43 -13.54 31.84
N LEU A 8 -3.29 -12.91 32.12
CA LEU A 8 -2.01 -13.25 31.50
C LEU A 8 -1.57 -14.67 31.84
N ASN A 9 -1.80 -15.15 33.07
CA ASN A 9 -1.48 -16.52 33.47
C ASN A 9 -2.41 -17.54 32.79
N ALA A 10 -3.72 -17.23 32.69
CA ALA A 10 -4.65 -18.09 31.97
C ALA A 10 -4.28 -18.21 30.48
N LEU A 11 -3.89 -17.10 29.82
CA LEU A 11 -3.41 -17.13 28.44
C LEU A 11 -2.13 -17.95 28.27
N LYS A 12 -1.18 -17.89 29.21
CA LYS A 12 0.02 -18.72 29.16
C LYS A 12 -0.28 -20.21 29.29
N LEU A 13 -1.26 -20.58 30.12
CA LEU A 13 -1.68 -21.97 30.31
C LEU A 13 -2.43 -22.53 29.09
N SER A 14 -3.12 -21.65 28.33
CA SER A 14 -3.82 -22.00 27.09
C SER A 14 -2.97 -21.82 25.83
N ALA A 15 -1.67 -21.52 25.97
CA ALA A 15 -0.78 -21.40 24.83
C ALA A 15 -0.80 -22.67 23.98
N LEU A 16 -1.16 -22.52 22.71
CA LEU A 16 -1.17 -23.63 21.75
C LEU A 16 0.26 -24.20 21.59
N ILE A 17 0.33 -25.51 21.40
CA ILE A 17 1.58 -26.17 21.03
C ILE A 17 2.12 -25.49 19.77
N ASN A 18 3.39 -25.12 19.79
CA ASN A 18 4.03 -24.48 18.64
C ASN A 18 4.12 -25.47 17.48
N HIS A 19 3.24 -25.33 16.50
CA HIS A 19 3.30 -26.11 15.28
C HIS A 19 4.20 -25.38 14.27
N PRO A 20 5.10 -26.10 13.58
CA PRO A 20 5.88 -25.51 12.50
C PRO A 20 4.92 -25.01 11.39
N MET A 21 5.21 -23.83 10.88
CA MET A 21 4.45 -23.29 9.74
C MET A 21 4.58 -24.25 8.54
N PRO A 22 3.47 -24.69 7.92
CA PRO A 22 3.54 -25.59 6.78
C PRO A 22 4.29 -24.92 5.62
N SER A 23 5.17 -25.68 4.97
CA SER A 23 5.80 -25.23 3.73
C SER A 23 4.81 -25.42 2.58
N ILE A 24 4.35 -24.31 2.01
CA ILE A 24 3.47 -24.33 0.84
C ILE A 24 4.33 -24.02 -0.39
N ASP A 25 4.42 -24.99 -1.30
CA ASP A 25 5.07 -24.79 -2.59
C ASP A 25 4.01 -24.58 -3.67
N VAL A 26 3.82 -23.31 -4.05
CA VAL A 26 2.94 -22.94 -5.15
C VAL A 26 3.81 -22.58 -6.34
N ALA A 27 3.71 -23.37 -7.40
CA ALA A 27 4.41 -23.07 -8.65
C ALA A 27 3.98 -21.71 -9.20
N PRO A 28 4.88 -20.74 -9.29
CA PRO A 28 4.50 -19.40 -9.75
C PRO A 28 4.23 -19.38 -11.25
N ARG A 29 3.10 -18.83 -11.66
CA ARG A 29 2.92 -18.41 -13.04
C ARG A 29 3.75 -17.15 -13.26
N ARG A 30 4.70 -17.19 -14.22
CA ARG A 30 5.61 -16.08 -14.50
C ARG A 30 5.35 -15.40 -15.85
N ASP A 31 4.34 -15.88 -16.58
CA ASP A 31 4.03 -15.36 -17.92
C ASP A 31 3.30 -14.03 -17.77
N ASN A 32 3.81 -12.99 -18.39
CA ASN A 32 3.20 -11.67 -18.46
C ASN A 32 2.74 -11.11 -17.10
N LEU A 33 3.64 -11.06 -16.12
CA LEU A 33 3.33 -10.59 -14.76
C LEU A 33 2.73 -9.18 -14.73
N ILE A 34 3.25 -8.26 -15.57
CA ILE A 34 2.76 -6.89 -15.66
C ILE A 34 1.31 -6.87 -16.17
N GLY A 35 0.99 -7.66 -17.19
CA GLY A 35 -0.38 -7.73 -17.72
C GLY A 35 -1.37 -8.36 -16.72
N GLN A 36 -0.95 -9.38 -15.96
CA GLN A 36 -1.75 -9.96 -14.89
C GLN A 36 -1.98 -8.95 -13.77
N PHE A 37 -0.92 -8.25 -13.36
CA PHE A 37 -0.99 -7.20 -12.34
C PHE A 37 -1.97 -6.10 -12.77
N GLU A 38 -1.86 -5.59 -14.02
CA GLU A 38 -2.76 -4.58 -14.57
C GLU A 38 -4.22 -5.04 -14.55
N THR A 39 -4.48 -6.25 -15.02
CA THR A 39 -5.85 -6.82 -15.05
C THR A 39 -6.44 -6.87 -13.64
N ASN A 40 -5.69 -7.39 -12.68
CA ASN A 40 -6.18 -7.54 -11.31
C ASN A 40 -6.26 -6.20 -10.56
N LEU A 41 -5.32 -5.28 -10.80
CA LEU A 41 -5.39 -3.93 -10.26
C LEU A 41 -6.65 -3.18 -10.77
N ASN A 42 -6.97 -3.31 -12.06
CA ASN A 42 -8.19 -2.72 -12.63
C ASN A 42 -9.47 -3.34 -12.02
N THR A 43 -9.47 -4.65 -11.74
CA THR A 43 -10.60 -5.32 -11.08
C THR A 43 -10.88 -4.74 -9.69
N VAL A 44 -9.85 -4.28 -8.99
CA VAL A 44 -10.00 -3.60 -7.70
C VAL A 44 -10.09 -2.07 -7.82
N ALA A 45 -10.33 -1.55 -9.03
CA ALA A 45 -10.47 -0.13 -9.35
C ALA A 45 -9.21 0.73 -9.14
N GLY A 46 -8.03 0.14 -9.24
CA GLY A 46 -6.77 0.86 -9.40
C GLY A 46 -6.44 1.05 -10.88
N THR A 47 -5.57 2.02 -11.18
CA THR A 47 -5.12 2.31 -12.55
C THR A 47 -3.61 2.15 -12.66
N LEU A 48 -3.12 1.45 -13.69
CA LEU A 48 -1.70 1.25 -13.95
C LEU A 48 -1.20 2.15 -15.08
N HIS A 49 -0.14 2.91 -14.83
CA HIS A 49 0.62 3.70 -15.81
C HIS A 49 1.95 2.99 -16.07
N LYS A 50 2.10 2.41 -17.27
CA LYS A 50 3.24 1.53 -17.61
C LYS A 50 4.42 2.26 -18.25
N GLU A 51 4.18 3.44 -18.80
CA GLU A 51 5.15 4.15 -19.62
C GLU A 51 5.63 5.43 -18.97
N GLY A 52 6.84 5.83 -19.30
CA GLY A 52 7.44 7.10 -18.90
C GLY A 52 8.04 7.14 -17.50
N GLY A 53 7.85 6.14 -16.67
CA GLY A 53 8.51 6.01 -15.35
C GLY A 53 8.43 7.27 -14.51
N LEU A 54 9.56 7.66 -13.89
CA LEU A 54 9.64 8.87 -13.06
C LEU A 54 9.30 10.16 -13.81
N ILE A 55 9.58 10.24 -15.11
CA ILE A 55 9.26 11.45 -15.91
C ILE A 55 7.75 11.63 -16.03
N ALA A 56 7.01 10.57 -16.32
CA ALA A 56 5.55 10.63 -16.39
C ALA A 56 4.94 10.90 -15.00
N LEU A 57 5.51 10.32 -13.95
CA LEU A 57 5.08 10.56 -12.58
C LEU A 57 5.29 12.03 -12.17
N GLN A 58 6.47 12.61 -12.46
CA GLN A 58 6.72 14.03 -12.19
C GLN A 58 5.77 14.94 -12.98
N ALA A 59 5.58 14.66 -14.27
CA ALA A 59 4.66 15.42 -15.10
C ALA A 59 3.22 15.42 -14.54
N LYS A 60 2.78 14.27 -14.00
CA LYS A 60 1.49 14.17 -13.32
C LYS A 60 1.43 14.99 -12.04
N VAL A 61 2.48 14.96 -11.24
CA VAL A 61 2.57 15.78 -10.02
C VAL A 61 2.54 17.28 -10.37
N ASP A 62 3.28 17.70 -11.39
CA ASP A 62 3.30 19.09 -11.85
C ASP A 62 1.90 19.55 -12.33
N GLU A 63 1.18 18.68 -13.05
CA GLU A 63 -0.21 18.91 -13.46
C GLU A 63 -1.14 19.12 -12.26
N LEU A 64 -1.05 18.28 -11.24
CA LEU A 64 -1.86 18.36 -10.02
C LEU A 64 -1.57 19.67 -9.26
N ILE A 65 -0.31 20.02 -9.13
CA ILE A 65 0.13 21.28 -8.50
C ILE A 65 -0.41 22.49 -9.27
N ALA A 66 -0.37 22.45 -10.61
CA ALA A 66 -0.91 23.52 -11.46
C ALA A 66 -2.44 23.71 -11.31
N GLN A 67 -3.15 22.64 -10.91
CA GLN A 67 -4.57 22.67 -10.54
C GLN A 67 -4.81 23.22 -9.13
N GLY A 68 -3.77 23.56 -8.37
CA GLY A 68 -3.86 24.09 -7.02
C GLY A 68 -3.95 23.01 -5.92
N LEU A 69 -3.75 21.74 -6.26
CA LEU A 69 -3.84 20.63 -5.32
C LEU A 69 -2.60 20.49 -4.45
N GLN A 70 -2.80 20.01 -3.23
CA GLN A 70 -1.75 19.79 -2.24
C GLN A 70 -1.18 18.37 -2.38
N VAL A 71 0.05 18.29 -2.81
CA VAL A 71 0.73 17.02 -3.09
C VAL A 71 1.94 16.86 -2.19
N ILE A 72 2.08 15.71 -1.53
CA ILE A 72 3.33 15.27 -0.91
C ILE A 72 3.95 14.16 -1.74
N SER A 73 5.29 14.12 -1.80
CA SER A 73 6.02 13.01 -2.42
C SER A 73 7.08 12.48 -1.47
N LEU A 74 7.12 11.14 -1.38
CA LEU A 74 8.14 10.37 -0.66
C LEU A 74 8.95 9.51 -1.65
N VAL A 75 8.77 9.73 -2.94
CA VAL A 75 9.50 9.05 -4.00
C VAL A 75 10.73 9.86 -4.38
N ASP A 76 11.90 9.24 -4.31
CA ASP A 76 13.15 9.86 -4.69
C ASP A 76 13.10 10.34 -6.15
N GLY A 77 13.49 11.59 -6.39
CA GLY A 77 13.49 12.20 -7.72
C GLY A 77 12.13 12.75 -8.16
N VAL A 78 11.10 12.74 -7.30
CA VAL A 78 9.80 13.38 -7.55
C VAL A 78 9.60 14.55 -6.60
N THR A 79 9.54 15.76 -7.15
CA THR A 79 9.33 17.00 -6.38
C THR A 79 7.85 17.32 -6.27
N ALA A 80 7.40 17.67 -5.07
CA ALA A 80 6.02 18.07 -4.78
C ALA A 80 5.97 19.46 -4.11
N ASN A 81 4.75 20.00 -3.91
CA ASN A 81 4.57 21.36 -3.35
C ASN A 81 4.41 21.37 -1.81
N ARG A 82 4.34 20.21 -1.17
CA ARG A 82 4.26 20.09 0.28
C ARG A 82 5.34 19.14 0.78
N GLU A 83 5.95 19.49 1.90
CA GLU A 83 6.82 18.59 2.65
C GLU A 83 6.01 17.72 3.60
N VAL A 84 6.57 16.58 4.03
CA VAL A 84 5.96 15.76 5.08
C VAL A 84 5.98 16.54 6.39
N PRO A 85 4.83 16.85 6.98
CA PRO A 85 4.79 17.65 8.19
C PRO A 85 5.32 16.89 9.40
N PRO A 86 5.71 17.57 10.48
CA PRO A 86 6.20 16.92 11.69
C PRO A 86 5.14 16.08 12.40
N THR A 87 3.86 16.40 12.24
CA THR A 87 2.76 15.64 12.87
C THR A 87 1.76 15.09 11.84
N ALA A 88 1.24 13.90 12.12
CA ALA A 88 0.27 13.26 11.25
C ALA A 88 -1.05 14.05 11.06
N HIS A 89 -1.44 14.89 12.04
CA HIS A 89 -2.63 15.73 11.98
C HIS A 89 -2.55 16.80 10.88
N GLU A 90 -1.36 17.26 10.54
CA GLU A 90 -1.13 18.26 9.52
C GLU A 90 -1.25 17.71 8.09
N LEU A 91 -1.41 16.38 7.95
CA LEU A 91 -1.69 15.73 6.66
C LEU A 91 -3.17 15.82 6.24
N LYS A 92 -4.06 16.36 7.07
CA LYS A 92 -5.52 16.41 6.83
C LYS A 92 -5.92 17.13 5.54
N ASP A 93 -5.07 18.05 5.06
CA ASP A 93 -5.34 18.90 3.89
C ASP A 93 -4.53 18.45 2.66
N ILE A 94 -4.07 17.18 2.63
CA ILE A 94 -3.33 16.61 1.49
C ILE A 94 -4.31 15.96 0.51
N ASP A 95 -4.34 16.47 -0.72
CA ASP A 95 -5.15 15.91 -1.80
C ASP A 95 -4.51 14.63 -2.36
N TYR A 96 -3.19 14.65 -2.58
CA TYR A 96 -2.44 13.52 -3.13
C TYR A 96 -1.22 13.16 -2.29
N ALA A 97 -1.04 11.87 -2.04
CA ALA A 97 0.21 11.31 -1.55
C ALA A 97 0.86 10.44 -2.63
N VAL A 98 2.13 10.72 -2.93
CA VAL A 98 2.96 9.94 -3.85
C VAL A 98 3.98 9.18 -3.02
N ILE A 99 3.84 7.86 -2.93
CA ILE A 99 4.68 7.03 -2.06
C ILE A 99 5.28 5.84 -2.82
N PRO A 100 6.46 5.34 -2.44
CA PRO A 100 7.03 4.16 -3.06
C PRO A 100 6.26 2.90 -2.66
N GLY A 101 6.06 2.00 -3.62
CA GLY A 101 5.64 0.63 -3.41
C GLY A 101 6.84 -0.30 -3.54
N ASP A 102 6.98 -1.26 -2.64
CA ASP A 102 8.16 -2.14 -2.60
C ASP A 102 7.97 -3.41 -3.43
N ILE A 103 6.78 -4.02 -3.38
CA ILE A 103 6.48 -5.29 -4.08
C ILE A 103 5.06 -5.22 -4.63
N GLY A 104 4.89 -5.50 -5.93
CA GLY A 104 3.58 -5.70 -6.57
C GLY A 104 3.23 -7.18 -6.66
N VAL A 105 1.97 -7.55 -6.48
CA VAL A 105 1.49 -8.92 -6.53
C VAL A 105 0.56 -9.10 -7.72
N ALA A 106 1.00 -9.87 -8.71
CA ALA A 106 0.27 -10.03 -9.97
C ALA A 106 -1.10 -10.72 -9.79
N GLU A 107 -1.22 -11.67 -8.86
CA GLU A 107 -2.46 -12.44 -8.67
C GLU A 107 -3.67 -11.63 -8.18
N ASN A 108 -3.46 -10.49 -7.52
CA ASN A 108 -4.54 -9.71 -6.91
C ASN A 108 -4.39 -8.19 -7.05
N GLY A 109 -3.33 -7.69 -7.73
CA GLY A 109 -3.09 -6.26 -7.90
C GLY A 109 -2.68 -5.52 -6.62
N ALA A 110 -2.35 -6.25 -5.55
CA ALA A 110 -1.91 -5.64 -4.30
C ALA A 110 -0.46 -5.14 -4.39
N ILE A 111 -0.16 -4.08 -3.65
CA ILE A 111 1.18 -3.51 -3.54
C ILE A 111 1.56 -3.44 -2.08
N TRP A 112 2.71 -4.01 -1.72
CA TRP A 112 3.30 -3.89 -0.41
C TRP A 112 3.96 -2.54 -0.23
N VAL A 113 3.63 -1.88 0.87
CA VAL A 113 4.18 -0.59 1.27
C VAL A 113 4.71 -0.70 2.68
N ASN A 114 6.00 -0.37 2.88
CA ASN A 114 6.67 -0.42 4.17
C ASN A 114 6.65 0.97 4.84
N ASN A 115 6.49 1.02 6.15
CA ASN A 115 6.45 2.27 6.91
C ASN A 115 7.74 3.09 6.88
N LYS A 116 8.87 2.50 6.53
CA LYS A 116 10.15 3.22 6.36
C LYS A 116 10.04 4.37 5.35
N ASN A 117 9.12 4.20 4.38
CA ASN A 117 8.95 5.11 3.25
C ASN A 117 7.66 5.95 3.33
N LEU A 118 6.99 5.98 4.49
CA LEU A 118 5.68 6.64 4.62
C LEU A 118 5.71 8.02 5.30
N GLY A 119 6.83 8.42 5.89
CA GLY A 119 6.88 9.58 6.79
C GLY A 119 6.00 9.35 8.02
N HIS A 120 4.69 9.24 7.83
CA HIS A 120 3.71 8.83 8.84
C HIS A 120 2.94 7.58 8.39
N ARG A 121 2.65 6.66 9.32
CA ARG A 121 1.88 5.42 9.01
C ARG A 121 0.50 5.70 8.41
N VAL A 122 -0.07 6.87 8.69
CA VAL A 122 -1.39 7.27 8.20
C VAL A 122 -1.36 7.81 6.77
N THR A 123 -0.20 8.17 6.23
CA THR A 123 -0.06 8.83 4.91
C THR A 123 -0.87 8.17 3.79
N PRO A 124 -0.84 6.84 3.57
CA PRO A 124 -1.59 6.23 2.47
C PRO A 124 -3.11 6.16 2.72
N PHE A 125 -3.56 6.50 3.91
CA PHE A 125 -4.97 6.41 4.30
C PHE A 125 -5.64 7.76 4.51
N ILE A 126 -4.86 8.82 4.80
CA ILE A 126 -5.40 10.14 5.09
C ILE A 126 -5.50 11.02 3.84
N CYS A 127 -4.71 10.75 2.81
CA CYS A 127 -4.80 11.46 1.53
C CYS A 127 -6.12 11.13 0.83
N GLU A 128 -6.64 12.08 0.08
CA GLU A 128 -7.83 11.84 -0.75
C GLU A 128 -7.52 10.92 -1.92
N ASN A 129 -6.34 11.04 -2.50
CA ASN A 129 -5.90 10.24 -3.64
C ASN A 129 -4.49 9.71 -3.42
N LEU A 130 -4.27 8.44 -3.78
CA LEU A 130 -2.99 7.76 -3.60
C LEU A 130 -2.34 7.46 -4.94
N ILE A 131 -1.06 7.80 -5.06
CA ILE A 131 -0.19 7.40 -6.16
C ILE A 131 0.93 6.51 -5.60
N LEU A 132 1.08 5.31 -6.15
CA LEU A 132 2.16 4.39 -5.83
C LEU A 132 3.17 4.32 -6.97
N ALA A 133 4.45 4.54 -6.67
CA ALA A 133 5.55 4.33 -7.60
C ALA A 133 6.13 2.93 -7.36
N LEU A 134 6.02 2.03 -8.33
CA LEU A 134 6.40 0.63 -8.20
C LEU A 134 7.48 0.26 -9.24
N PRO A 135 8.65 -0.22 -8.81
CA PRO A 135 9.62 -0.77 -9.76
C PRO A 135 9.05 -1.98 -10.51
N ALA A 136 9.07 -1.95 -11.84
CA ALA A 136 8.47 -2.99 -12.68
C ALA A 136 9.05 -4.41 -12.41
N ASN A 137 10.34 -4.48 -12.04
CA ASN A 137 11.03 -5.72 -11.69
C ASN A 137 10.68 -6.25 -10.29
N LYS A 138 9.86 -5.53 -9.52
CA LYS A 138 9.38 -5.92 -8.19
C LYS A 138 7.97 -6.51 -8.21
N ILE A 139 7.43 -6.81 -9.39
CA ILE A 139 6.16 -7.53 -9.49
C ILE A 139 6.43 -9.03 -9.38
N VAL A 140 5.84 -9.63 -8.34
CA VAL A 140 5.92 -11.07 -8.07
C VAL A 140 4.61 -11.78 -8.47
N PRO A 141 4.65 -13.10 -8.76
CA PRO A 141 3.47 -13.83 -9.23
C PRO A 141 2.31 -13.86 -8.25
N ASN A 142 2.57 -14.11 -6.97
CA ASN A 142 1.53 -14.34 -5.96
C ASN A 142 1.96 -13.92 -4.55
N MET A 143 1.04 -13.95 -3.60
CA MET A 143 1.26 -13.57 -2.20
C MET A 143 2.32 -14.44 -1.51
N HIS A 144 2.48 -15.71 -1.90
CA HIS A 144 3.49 -16.59 -1.30
C HIS A 144 4.92 -16.12 -1.64
N GLN A 145 5.14 -15.65 -2.88
CA GLN A 145 6.42 -15.04 -3.25
C GLN A 145 6.63 -13.70 -2.54
N ALA A 146 5.61 -12.85 -2.49
CA ALA A 146 5.69 -11.59 -1.78
C ALA A 146 6.05 -11.79 -0.30
N ALA A 147 5.39 -12.72 0.39
CA ALA A 147 5.64 -13.02 1.80
C ALA A 147 7.08 -13.52 2.07
N LYS A 148 7.74 -14.15 1.10
CA LYS A 148 9.14 -14.58 1.22
C LYS A 148 10.15 -13.43 1.13
N GLU A 149 9.77 -12.33 0.46
CA GLU A 149 10.62 -11.14 0.29
C GLU A 149 10.41 -10.11 1.40
N ILE A 150 9.29 -10.19 2.13
CA ILE A 150 8.95 -9.24 3.20
C ILE A 150 9.64 -9.66 4.50
N THR A 151 10.41 -8.73 5.05
CA THR A 151 10.95 -8.82 6.40
C THR A 151 10.49 -7.60 7.18
N LEU A 152 9.97 -7.84 8.39
CA LEU A 152 9.57 -6.79 9.32
C LEU A 152 10.33 -6.98 10.63
N ASP A 153 11.01 -5.95 11.07
CA ASP A 153 11.61 -5.91 12.40
C ASP A 153 10.57 -5.56 13.47
N VAL A 154 10.93 -5.80 14.73
CA VAL A 154 10.02 -5.49 15.85
C VAL A 154 9.66 -4.00 15.87
N GLY A 155 8.37 -3.71 15.80
CA GLY A 155 7.83 -2.34 15.77
C GLY A 155 7.71 -1.73 14.38
N GLU A 156 8.14 -2.42 13.32
CA GLU A 156 7.87 -2.02 11.95
C GLU A 156 6.43 -2.33 11.55
N PHE A 157 5.96 -1.60 10.55
CA PHE A 157 4.62 -1.73 9.97
C PHE A 157 4.73 -1.79 8.46
N GLY A 158 3.91 -2.61 7.87
CA GLY A 158 3.71 -2.63 6.42
C GLY A 158 2.29 -3.06 6.08
N VAL A 159 1.85 -2.72 4.89
CA VAL A 159 0.48 -2.99 4.45
C VAL A 159 0.46 -3.33 2.96
N PHE A 160 -0.42 -4.27 2.58
CA PHE A 160 -0.80 -4.47 1.19
C PHE A 160 -1.97 -3.55 0.84
N ILE A 161 -1.81 -2.75 -0.21
CA ILE A 161 -2.83 -1.85 -0.75
C ILE A 161 -3.27 -2.39 -2.11
N ALA A 162 -4.58 -2.62 -2.28
CA ALA A 162 -5.18 -3.14 -3.50
C ALA A 162 -6.40 -2.29 -3.89
N GLY A 163 -6.22 -1.35 -4.79
CA GLY A 163 -7.27 -0.41 -5.18
C GLY A 163 -7.56 0.69 -4.15
N PRO A 164 -8.52 1.57 -4.42
CA PRO A 164 -9.00 2.59 -3.48
C PRO A 164 -9.75 1.97 -2.31
N SER A 165 -9.96 2.77 -1.25
CA SER A 165 -10.74 2.35 -0.07
C SER A 165 -12.18 2.03 -0.45
N LYS A 166 -12.67 0.87 -0.04
CA LYS A 166 -14.04 0.42 -0.30
C LYS A 166 -14.68 -0.10 0.99
N THR A 167 -15.88 0.37 1.29
CA THR A 167 -16.70 -0.10 2.42
C THR A 167 -18.04 -0.58 1.90
N ALA A 168 -18.45 -1.79 2.26
CA ALA A 168 -19.69 -2.42 1.78
C ALA A 168 -20.76 -2.61 2.88
N ASP A 169 -20.49 -2.20 4.13
CA ASP A 169 -21.31 -2.56 5.28
C ASP A 169 -22.51 -1.64 5.55
N ILE A 170 -22.63 -0.52 4.82
CA ILE A 170 -23.73 0.41 5.02
C ILE A 170 -24.75 0.22 3.89
N GLU A 171 -25.92 -0.36 4.23
CA GLU A 171 -27.08 -0.54 3.32
C GLU A 171 -26.78 -1.27 2.01
N GLN A 172 -25.78 -2.16 1.98
CA GLN A 172 -25.33 -2.88 0.78
C GLN A 172 -24.85 -1.95 -0.37
N ALA A 173 -24.63 -0.69 -0.10
CA ALA A 173 -24.05 0.26 -1.04
C ALA A 173 -22.52 0.29 -0.94
N LEU A 174 -21.83 0.19 -2.06
CA LEU A 174 -20.38 0.34 -2.13
C LEU A 174 -20.02 1.82 -1.96
N VAL A 175 -19.42 2.17 -0.81
CA VAL A 175 -18.87 3.51 -0.57
C VAL A 175 -17.37 3.50 -0.81
N VAL A 176 -16.89 4.41 -1.65
CA VAL A 176 -15.47 4.58 -1.96
C VAL A 176 -14.93 5.77 -1.18
N GLY A 177 -13.73 5.62 -0.57
CA GLY A 177 -13.03 6.72 0.09
C GLY A 177 -13.51 7.05 1.51
N ALA A 178 -14.39 6.26 2.14
CA ALA A 178 -14.88 6.55 3.49
C ALA A 178 -13.79 6.44 4.57
N HIS A 179 -12.81 5.57 4.40
CA HIS A 179 -11.74 5.29 5.37
C HIS A 179 -10.37 5.15 4.71
N GLY A 180 -10.10 5.91 3.65
CA GLY A 180 -8.83 5.89 2.91
C GLY A 180 -8.98 6.55 1.55
N ALA A 181 -7.98 6.40 0.69
CA ALA A 181 -7.94 7.07 -0.59
C ALA A 181 -9.14 6.70 -1.51
N CYS A 182 -9.72 7.72 -2.14
CA CYS A 182 -10.81 7.60 -3.12
C CYS A 182 -10.32 7.05 -4.46
N SER A 183 -9.04 7.20 -4.77
CA SER A 183 -8.43 6.69 -5.99
C SER A 183 -7.05 6.08 -5.73
N LEU A 184 -6.67 5.11 -6.56
CA LEU A 184 -5.32 4.55 -6.59
C LEU A 184 -4.78 4.57 -8.01
N ASN A 185 -3.66 5.26 -8.21
CA ASN A 185 -2.87 5.22 -9.44
C ASN A 185 -1.50 4.60 -9.15
N VAL A 186 -1.03 3.73 -10.03
CA VAL A 186 0.26 3.06 -9.91
C VAL A 186 1.12 3.40 -11.12
N TYR A 187 2.31 3.96 -10.89
CA TYR A 187 3.29 4.24 -11.91
C TYR A 187 4.41 3.20 -11.85
N LEU A 188 4.68 2.50 -12.96
CA LEU A 188 5.83 1.62 -13.07
C LEU A 188 7.09 2.42 -13.34
N LEU A 189 8.12 2.10 -12.55
CA LEU A 189 9.46 2.69 -12.66
C LEU A 189 10.44 1.73 -13.34
#